data_97258b88699c1cad3645f7ccb2554c64
#
_entry.id   97258b88699c1cad3645f7ccb2554c64
#
_cell.length_a   1.000
_cell.length_b   1.000
_cell.length_c   1.000
_cell.angle_alpha   90.00
_cell.angle_beta   90.00
_cell.angle_gamma   90.00
#
_symmetry.space_group_name_H-M   'P 1'
#
loop_
_entity.id
_entity.type
_entity.pdbx_description
1 polymer ?
#
loop_
_entity_poly.entity_id
_entity_poly.type
_entity_poly.pdbx_seq_one_letter_code
_entity_poly.pdbx_strand_id
1 'polypeptide(L)' 'MSKGTGKRFEVGDHVSWNSEAGRVRGHILRAHTGDVDYKGYVHHATPDDPQYEIRSDKTEHVALHKGRALRRLRS' A
#
# COMPACT_ATOMS: atom_id res chain seq x y z
N MET A 1 10.59 -18.76 4.39
CA MET A 1 10.53 -18.23 3.80
C MET A 1 9.35 -18.01 3.27
N SER A 2 8.96 -17.32 3.06
CA SER A 2 7.84 -17.12 2.64
C SER A 2 7.65 -17.38 1.41
N LYS A 3 6.90 -17.73 0.91
CA LYS A 3 6.79 -17.94 -0.17
C LYS A 3 6.06 -17.10 -0.67
N GLY A 4 5.91 -16.35 -0.66
CA GLY A 4 5.62 -15.47 -1.25
C GLY A 4 4.55 -15.18 -1.94
N THR A 5 3.55 -15.23 -1.60
CA THR A 5 2.64 -14.87 -2.41
C THR A 5 2.49 -13.49 -2.36
N GLY A 6 3.09 -12.70 -2.14
CA GLY A 6 2.92 -11.31 -2.18
C GLY A 6 3.71 -10.70 -1.10
N LYS A 7 3.96 -9.45 -1.19
CA LYS A 7 4.74 -8.78 -0.19
C LYS A 7 3.87 -8.34 0.93
N ARG A 8 4.38 -8.43 2.13
CA ARG A 8 3.69 -7.95 3.29
C ARG A 8 4.42 -6.79 3.86
N PHE A 9 3.67 -5.76 4.22
CA PHE A 9 4.21 -4.55 4.81
C PHE A 9 3.50 -4.28 6.12
N GLU A 10 4.12 -3.47 6.95
CA GLU A 10 3.57 -3.14 8.24
C GLU A 10 3.36 -1.64 8.34
N VAL A 11 2.49 -1.25 9.26
CA VAL A 11 2.26 0.17 9.50
C VAL A 11 3.59 0.83 9.83
N GLY A 12 3.83 1.95 9.17
CA GLY A 12 5.07 2.69 9.34
C GLY A 12 6.14 2.37 8.32
N ASP A 13 5.97 1.28 7.55
CA ASP A 13 6.97 0.95 6.55
C ASP A 13 7.06 2.03 5.48
N HIS A 14 8.26 2.32 5.04
CA HIS A 14 8.50 3.30 4.00
C HIS A 14 8.53 2.58 2.65
N VAL A 15 7.70 3.01 1.74
CA VAL A 15 7.53 2.31 0.46
C VAL A 15 7.46 3.31 -0.68
N SER A 16 7.56 2.79 -1.90
CA SER A 16 7.35 3.61 -3.08
C SER A 16 6.49 2.85 -4.06
N TRP A 17 5.89 3.60 -4.95
CA TRP A 17 5.09 3.02 -6.01
C TRP A 17 5.09 3.98 -7.19
N ASN A 18 4.69 3.47 -8.36
CA ASN A 18 4.61 4.30 -9.56
C ASN A 18 3.21 4.82 -9.71
N SER A 19 3.10 6.09 -10.05
CA SER A 19 1.83 6.71 -10.35
C SER A 19 1.95 7.36 -11.72
N GLU A 20 0.87 7.94 -12.17
CA GLU A 20 0.91 8.64 -13.44
C GLU A 20 1.88 9.81 -13.41
N ALA A 21 2.13 10.35 -12.23
CA ALA A 21 3.03 11.47 -12.10
C ALA A 21 4.46 11.04 -11.82
N GLY A 22 4.73 9.74 -11.83
CA GLY A 22 6.07 9.25 -11.57
C GLY A 22 6.12 8.47 -10.27
N ARG A 23 7.33 8.30 -9.76
CA ARG A 23 7.51 7.51 -8.55
C ARG A 23 7.15 8.32 -7.32
N VAL A 24 6.37 7.73 -6.45
CA VAL A 24 5.91 8.37 -5.23
C VAL A 24 6.40 7.56 -4.05
N ARG A 25 6.74 8.21 -2.94
CA ARG A 25 7.15 7.56 -1.71
C ARG A 25 6.15 7.91 -0.62
N GLY A 26 5.99 6.99 0.30
CA GLY A 26 5.10 7.24 1.41
C GLY A 26 5.26 6.18 2.48
N HIS A 27 4.44 6.31 3.51
CA HIS A 27 4.47 5.40 4.65
C HIS A 27 3.13 4.73 4.79
N ILE A 28 3.17 3.46 5.16
CA ILE A 28 1.97 2.66 5.36
C ILE A 28 1.24 3.14 6.59
N LEU A 29 -0.04 3.48 6.43
CA LEU A 29 -0.88 3.88 7.54
C LEU A 29 -1.61 2.70 8.14
N ARG A 30 -2.08 1.79 7.28
CA ARG A 30 -2.78 0.61 7.77
C ARG A 30 -2.89 -0.40 6.64
N ALA A 31 -3.13 -1.64 7.01
CA ALA A 31 -3.34 -2.71 6.07
C ALA A 31 -4.79 -3.16 6.17
N HIS A 32 -5.44 -3.27 5.04
CA HIS A 32 -6.82 -3.73 4.97
C HIS A 32 -6.82 -5.16 4.43
N THR A 33 -7.42 -6.06 5.19
CA THR A 33 -7.48 -7.46 4.77
C THR A 33 -8.89 -7.88 4.41
N GLY A 34 -9.79 -6.92 4.28
CA GLY A 34 -11.14 -7.13 3.82
C GLY A 34 -11.52 -5.99 2.91
N ASP A 35 -12.66 -6.07 2.32
CA ASP A 35 -13.10 -5.03 1.41
C ASP A 35 -13.14 -3.69 2.13
N VAL A 36 -12.75 -2.65 1.42
CA VAL A 36 -12.74 -1.32 1.99
C VAL A 36 -13.38 -0.36 1.00
N ASP A 37 -14.24 0.50 1.51
CA ASP A 37 -14.89 1.51 0.70
C ASP A 37 -14.05 2.77 0.82
N TYR A 38 -13.48 3.20 -0.29
CA TYR A 38 -12.60 4.34 -0.30
C TYR A 38 -13.00 5.25 -1.45
N LYS A 39 -13.41 6.45 -1.12
CA LYS A 39 -13.82 7.45 -2.11
C LYS A 39 -14.92 6.94 -3.03
N GLY A 40 -15.85 6.21 -2.45
CA GLY A 40 -17.00 5.75 -3.21
C GLY A 40 -16.79 4.47 -3.99
N TYR A 41 -15.60 3.89 -3.92
CA TYR A 41 -15.33 2.63 -4.58
C TYR A 41 -14.97 1.58 -3.57
N VAL A 42 -15.38 0.35 -3.84
CA VAL A 42 -15.03 -0.76 -2.98
C VAL A 42 -13.74 -1.37 -3.51
N HIS A 43 -12.74 -1.44 -2.67
CA HIS A 43 -11.47 -2.05 -3.01
C HIS A 43 -11.41 -3.40 -2.31
N HIS A 44 -11.14 -4.44 -3.08
CA HIS A 44 -11.15 -5.79 -2.53
C HIS A 44 -9.82 -6.13 -1.93
N ALA A 45 -9.85 -6.74 -0.77
CA ALA A 45 -8.64 -7.19 -0.11
C ALA A 45 -8.94 -8.45 0.66
N THR A 46 -7.92 -9.26 0.87
CA THR A 46 -8.03 -10.46 1.67
C THR A 46 -6.80 -10.55 2.54
N PRO A 47 -6.79 -11.42 3.55
CA PRO A 47 -5.58 -11.58 4.35
C PRO A 47 -4.36 -12.00 3.54
N ASP A 48 -4.58 -12.73 2.43
CA ASP A 48 -3.48 -13.13 1.58
C ASP A 48 -3.10 -12.07 0.56
N ASP A 49 -3.95 -11.09 0.34
CA ASP A 49 -3.71 -10.06 -0.66
C ASP A 49 -4.23 -8.73 -0.13
N PRO A 50 -3.57 -8.15 0.86
CA PRO A 50 -4.08 -6.93 1.51
C PRO A 50 -3.94 -5.72 0.60
N GLN A 51 -4.79 -4.74 0.86
CA GLN A 51 -4.62 -3.40 0.32
C GLN A 51 -3.98 -2.55 1.39
N TYR A 52 -2.98 -1.80 1.02
CA TYR A 52 -2.29 -0.94 1.97
C TYR A 52 -2.69 0.50 1.74
N GLU A 53 -3.01 1.17 2.83
CA GLU A 53 -3.34 2.58 2.82
C GLU A 53 -2.06 3.33 3.12
N ILE A 54 -1.64 4.22 2.22
CA ILE A 54 -0.32 4.81 2.26
C ILE A 54 -0.45 6.31 2.15
N ARG A 55 0.25 7.02 2.99
CA ARG A 55 0.27 8.46 2.93
C ARG A 55 1.54 8.91 2.22
N SER A 56 1.38 9.77 1.22
CA SER A 56 2.52 10.29 0.48
C SER A 56 3.41 11.14 1.38
N ASP A 57 4.73 11.04 1.19
CA ASP A 57 5.66 11.84 1.99
C ASP A 57 5.61 13.30 1.63
N LYS A 58 5.30 13.63 0.38
CA LYS A 58 5.36 15.02 -0.05
C LYS A 58 4.04 15.73 0.09
N THR A 59 2.96 15.02 0.19
CA THR A 59 1.65 15.64 0.28
C THR A 59 0.88 14.87 1.32
N GLU A 60 -0.36 15.28 1.54
CA GLU A 60 -1.19 14.56 2.47
C GLU A 60 -2.12 13.60 1.74
N HIS A 61 -1.84 13.34 0.48
CA HIS A 61 -2.67 12.41 -0.25
C HIS A 61 -2.47 11.00 0.27
N VAL A 62 -3.56 10.27 0.28
CA VAL A 62 -3.57 8.89 0.70
C VAL A 62 -3.94 8.04 -0.50
N ALA A 63 -3.30 6.90 -0.65
CA ALA A 63 -3.56 5.99 -1.75
C ALA A 63 -3.75 4.60 -1.20
N LEU A 64 -4.42 3.76 -1.99
CA LEU A 64 -4.58 2.35 -1.67
C LEU A 64 -3.92 1.54 -2.76
N HIS A 65 -3.04 0.64 -2.37
CA HIS A 65 -2.36 -0.22 -3.33
C HIS A 65 -2.17 -1.61 -2.76
N LYS A 66 -2.16 -2.60 -3.62
CA LYS A 66 -1.82 -3.95 -3.22
C LYS A 66 -0.32 -4.04 -3.00
N GLY A 67 0.09 -5.02 -2.23
CA GLY A 67 1.50 -5.15 -1.88
C GLY A 67 2.41 -5.28 -3.09
N ARG A 68 1.94 -5.95 -4.14
CA ARG A 68 2.78 -6.16 -5.30
C ARG A 68 3.06 -4.87 -6.07
N ALA A 69 2.29 -3.82 -5.80
CA ALA A 69 2.54 -2.53 -6.44
C ALA A 69 3.54 -1.69 -5.66
N LEU A 70 3.98 -2.17 -4.52
CA LEU A 70 4.82 -1.38 -3.62
C LEU A 70 6.24 -1.93 -3.58
N ARG A 71 7.20 -1.05 -3.34
CA ARG A 71 8.57 -1.41 -3.11
C ARG A 71 8.97 -0.92 -1.77
N ARG A 72 9.59 -1.77 -0.97
CA ARG A 72 10.09 -1.35 0.34
C ARG A 72 11.33 -0.51 0.16
N LEU A 73 11.38 0.61 0.84
CA LEU A 73 12.56 1.46 0.84
C LEU A 73 13.33 1.22 2.11
N ARG A 74 14.66 1.29 1.99
CA ARG A 74 15.48 1.25 3.15
C ARG A 74 15.67 2.63 3.60
N SER A 75 15.53 2.94 4.78
CA SER A 75 15.72 4.33 5.17
C SER A 75 16.72 4.46 6.27
#